data_a55a5d65dad9bfddc9ebc12ba5b60151
#
_entry.id   a55a5d65dad9bfddc9ebc12ba5b60151
#
_cell.length_a   1.000
_cell.length_b   1.000
_cell.length_c   1.000
_cell.angle_alpha   90.00
_cell.angle_beta   90.00
_cell.angle_gamma   90.00
#
_symmetry.space_group_name_H-M   'P 1'
#
loop_
_entity.id
_entity.type
_entity.pdbx_description
1 polymer ?
#
loop_
_entity_poly.entity_id
_entity_poly.type
_entity_poly.pdbx_seq_one_letter_code
_entity_poly.pdbx_strand_id
1 'polypeptide(L)'
;MADSFAKGVYDIVAQIPKGNVASYGQIAKMLGKPRGAREVGWAMRHCPEGLPWQRVVMADGSITGGEYSEIRKALLEEEEVPFLTDGRVDMKTCQWSE
;
A
#
# COMPACT_ATOMS: atom_id res chain seq x y z
N MET A 1 -22.79 -0.99 -5.07
CA MET A 1 -22.16 0.16 -5.34
C MET A 1 -20.70 0.01 -5.32
N ALA A 2 -20.08 1.07 -5.62
CA ALA A 2 -18.66 1.11 -5.68
C ALA A 2 -18.00 0.58 -4.45
N ASP A 3 -18.77 0.48 -3.43
CA ASP A 3 -18.23 0.19 -2.12
C ASP A 3 -17.74 -1.21 -1.95
N SER A 4 -18.21 -2.18 -2.76
CA SER A 4 -17.75 -3.55 -2.56
C SER A 4 -16.29 -3.70 -2.95
N PHE A 5 -15.82 -3.00 -3.98
CA PHE A 5 -14.41 -3.05 -4.33
C PHE A 5 -13.58 -2.33 -3.26
N ALA A 6 -14.02 -1.15 -2.84
CA ALA A 6 -13.31 -0.41 -1.80
C ALA A 6 -13.23 -1.21 -0.51
N LYS A 7 -14.33 -1.87 -0.15
CA LYS A 7 -14.32 -2.69 1.05
C LYS A 7 -13.29 -3.82 0.93
N GLY A 8 -13.20 -4.43 -0.24
CA GLY A 8 -12.21 -5.46 -0.49
C GLY A 8 -10.80 -4.92 -0.33
N VAL A 9 -10.55 -3.72 -0.84
CA VAL A 9 -9.26 -3.07 -0.67
C VAL A 9 -8.93 -2.91 0.80
N TYR A 10 -9.87 -2.39 1.58
CA TYR A 10 -9.63 -2.14 3.00
C TYR A 10 -9.41 -3.44 3.77
N ASP A 11 -10.14 -4.48 3.42
CA ASP A 11 -9.96 -5.79 4.06
C ASP A 11 -8.55 -6.33 3.82
N ILE A 12 -8.04 -6.16 2.60
CA ILE A 12 -6.69 -6.61 2.27
C ILE A 12 -5.65 -5.76 3.00
N VAL A 13 -5.83 -4.45 2.99
CA VAL A 13 -4.88 -3.54 3.64
C VAL A 13 -4.77 -3.87 5.13
N ALA A 14 -5.89 -4.19 5.75
CA ALA A 14 -5.90 -4.54 7.16
C ALA A 14 -5.05 -5.76 7.47
N GLN A 15 -4.79 -6.61 6.48
CA GLN A 15 -4.03 -7.83 6.68
C GLN A 15 -2.54 -7.67 6.45
N ILE A 16 -2.09 -6.56 5.86
CA ILE A 16 -0.67 -6.36 5.59
C ILE A 16 0.08 -6.24 6.91
N PRO A 17 1.02 -7.15 7.19
CA PRO A 17 1.67 -7.11 8.50
C PRO A 17 2.70 -6.00 8.61
N LYS A 18 2.99 -5.62 9.83
CA LYS A 18 4.01 -4.64 10.13
C LYS A 18 5.35 -5.10 9.53
N GLY A 19 6.04 -4.17 8.89
CA GLY A 19 7.32 -4.48 8.25
C GLY A 19 7.18 -4.92 6.81
N ASN A 20 5.95 -5.09 6.33
CA ASN A 20 5.69 -5.47 4.95
C ASN A 20 4.88 -4.40 4.25
N VAL A 21 4.94 -4.41 2.93
CA VAL A 21 4.18 -3.49 2.10
C VAL A 21 3.55 -4.24 0.95
N ALA A 22 2.50 -3.66 0.37
CA ALA A 22 1.87 -4.19 -0.83
C ALA A 22 1.76 -3.05 -1.83
N SER A 23 1.78 -3.40 -3.12
CA SER A 23 1.60 -2.38 -4.14
C SER A 23 0.13 -2.25 -4.52
N TYR A 24 -0.22 -1.10 -5.10
CA TYR A 24 -1.58 -0.89 -5.59
C TYR A 24 -1.98 -1.97 -6.58
N GLY A 25 -1.06 -2.32 -7.48
CA GLY A 25 -1.35 -3.35 -8.48
C GLY A 25 -1.51 -4.73 -7.87
N GLN A 26 -0.73 -5.03 -6.84
CA GLN A 26 -0.85 -6.30 -6.13
C GLN A 26 -2.22 -6.46 -5.49
N ILE A 27 -2.69 -5.41 -4.83
CA ILE A 27 -4.00 -5.44 -4.20
C ILE A 27 -5.10 -5.60 -5.24
N ALA A 28 -4.98 -4.88 -6.36
CA ALA A 28 -5.96 -5.00 -7.45
C ALA A 28 -6.01 -6.41 -7.99
N LYS A 29 -4.85 -7.03 -8.16
CA LYS A 29 -4.78 -8.41 -8.67
C LYS A 29 -5.43 -9.37 -7.69
N MET A 30 -5.19 -9.19 -6.40
CA MET A 30 -5.80 -10.03 -5.37
C MET A 30 -7.32 -9.96 -5.39
N LEU A 31 -7.86 -8.83 -5.86
CA LEU A 31 -9.30 -8.62 -5.96
C LEU A 31 -9.86 -9.01 -7.32
N GLY A 32 -9.04 -9.63 -8.17
CA GLY A 32 -9.49 -10.09 -9.46
C GLY A 32 -9.54 -9.01 -10.52
N LYS A 33 -8.92 -7.85 -10.27
CA LYS A 33 -8.88 -6.75 -11.23
C LYS A 33 -7.44 -6.34 -11.51
N PRO A 34 -6.70 -7.12 -12.30
CA PRO A 34 -5.28 -6.85 -12.49
C PRO A 34 -4.97 -5.46 -13.06
N ARG A 35 -5.95 -4.80 -13.66
CA ARG A 35 -5.75 -3.44 -14.16
C ARG A 35 -6.36 -2.39 -13.25
N GLY A 36 -6.71 -2.76 -12.02
CA GLY A 36 -7.44 -1.89 -11.11
C GLY A 36 -6.59 -1.09 -10.15
N ALA A 37 -5.28 -0.92 -10.43
CA ALA A 37 -4.42 -0.19 -9.50
C ALA A 37 -4.91 1.22 -9.25
N ARG A 38 -5.45 1.89 -10.27
CA ARG A 38 -5.98 3.24 -10.12
C ARG A 38 -7.17 3.25 -9.15
N GLU A 39 -8.03 2.24 -9.27
CA GLU A 39 -9.19 2.15 -8.40
C GLU A 39 -8.78 1.89 -6.96
N VAL A 40 -7.72 1.09 -6.76
CA VAL A 40 -7.17 0.89 -5.43
C VAL A 40 -6.65 2.22 -4.88
N GLY A 41 -5.94 2.99 -5.70
CA GLY A 41 -5.45 4.30 -5.29
C GLY A 41 -6.58 5.22 -4.87
N TRP A 42 -7.68 5.17 -5.63
CA TRP A 42 -8.84 5.98 -5.30
C TRP A 42 -9.43 5.57 -3.95
N ALA A 43 -9.56 4.25 -3.72
CA ALA A 43 -10.06 3.75 -2.45
C ALA A 43 -9.16 4.17 -1.30
N MET A 44 -7.85 4.18 -1.52
CA MET A 44 -6.91 4.55 -0.46
C MET A 44 -6.99 6.03 -0.10
N ARG A 45 -7.45 6.88 -1.00
CA ARG A 45 -7.67 8.29 -0.67
C ARG A 45 -8.75 8.46 0.37
N HIS A 46 -9.66 7.51 0.45
CA HIS A 46 -10.78 7.55 1.39
C HIS A 46 -10.65 6.48 2.45
N CYS A 47 -9.41 6.09 2.73
CA CYS A 47 -9.14 5.00 3.65
C CYS A 47 -9.63 5.33 5.05
N PRO A 48 -10.39 4.42 5.68
CA PRO A 48 -10.84 4.65 7.05
C PRO A 48 -9.67 4.73 8.03
N GLU A 49 -9.89 5.45 9.11
CA GLU A 49 -8.89 5.53 10.17
C GLU A 49 -8.66 4.15 10.77
N GLY A 50 -7.44 3.94 11.24
CA GLY A 50 -7.10 2.71 11.91
C GLY A 50 -6.50 1.65 11.01
N LEU A 51 -6.54 1.84 9.70
CA LEU A 51 -5.90 0.90 8.78
C LEU A 51 -4.44 1.32 8.53
N PRO A 52 -3.56 0.34 8.26
CA PRO A 52 -2.14 0.65 7.99
C PRO A 52 -1.96 1.17 6.56
N TRP A 53 -2.54 2.32 6.27
CA TRP A 53 -2.54 2.90 4.93
C TRP A 53 -1.13 3.13 4.38
N GLN A 54 -0.16 3.35 5.28
CA GLN A 54 1.21 3.61 4.88
C GLN A 54 1.85 2.40 4.21
N ARG A 55 1.28 1.20 4.38
CA ARG A 55 1.86 -0.02 3.83
C ARG A 55 1.47 -0.29 2.39
N VAL A 56 0.85 0.68 1.71
CA VAL A 56 0.49 0.55 0.30
C VAL A 56 1.37 1.52 -0.49
N VAL A 57 2.13 0.98 -1.43
CA VAL A 57 3.11 1.75 -2.20
C VAL A 57 3.01 1.40 -3.68
N MET A 58 3.80 2.08 -4.51
CA MET A 58 3.86 1.77 -5.93
C MET A 58 4.59 0.43 -6.14
N ALA A 59 4.38 -0.17 -7.30
CA ALA A 59 4.98 -1.46 -7.61
C ALA A 59 6.51 -1.44 -7.54
N ASP A 60 7.11 -0.30 -7.83
CA ASP A 60 8.57 -0.17 -7.78
C ASP A 60 9.08 0.26 -6.41
N GLY A 61 8.19 0.36 -5.43
CA GLY A 61 8.54 0.79 -4.09
C GLY A 61 8.47 2.27 -3.85
N SER A 62 8.11 3.05 -4.88
CA SER A 62 7.98 4.50 -4.72
C SER A 62 6.85 4.83 -3.77
N ILE A 63 7.07 5.84 -2.96
CA ILE A 63 6.05 6.30 -2.02
C ILE A 63 5.30 7.44 -2.67
N THR A 64 3.97 7.34 -2.67
CA THR A 64 3.10 8.34 -3.25
C THR A 64 2.39 9.13 -2.15
N GLY A 65 1.52 10.04 -2.55
CA GLY A 65 0.70 10.76 -1.59
C GLY A 65 1.06 12.22 -1.42
N GLY A 66 1.88 12.75 -2.31
CA GLY A 66 2.20 14.17 -2.29
C GLY A 66 2.67 14.64 -0.93
N GLU A 67 1.91 15.53 -0.31
CA GLU A 67 2.31 16.09 0.97
C GLU A 67 2.32 15.06 2.10
N TYR A 68 1.70 13.92 1.91
CA TYR A 68 1.69 12.86 2.92
C TYR A 68 2.82 11.86 2.73
N SER A 69 3.63 12.04 1.70
CA SER A 69 4.68 11.07 1.40
C SER A 69 5.71 10.98 2.51
N GLU A 70 6.06 12.11 3.12
CA GLU A 70 7.04 12.11 4.21
C GLU A 70 6.50 11.45 5.47
N ILE A 71 5.22 11.66 5.75
CA ILE A 71 4.59 11.00 6.90
C ILE A 71 4.57 9.49 6.66
N ARG A 72 4.21 9.09 5.47
CA ARG A 72 4.19 7.67 5.11
C ARG A 72 5.57 7.05 5.26
N LYS A 73 6.58 7.73 4.76
CA LYS A 73 7.95 7.23 4.86
C LYS A 73 8.36 7.08 6.32
N ALA A 74 8.06 8.08 7.14
CA ALA A 74 8.42 8.03 8.56
C ALA A 74 7.75 6.86 9.25
N LEU A 75 6.47 6.60 8.94
CA LEU A 75 5.76 5.48 9.54
C LEU A 75 6.37 4.15 9.13
N LEU A 76 6.76 4.04 7.85
CA LEU A 76 7.40 2.81 7.38
C LEU A 76 8.78 2.61 8.00
N GLU A 77 9.53 3.70 8.18
CA GLU A 77 10.83 3.61 8.85
C GLU A 77 10.67 3.14 10.29
N GLU A 78 9.63 3.62 10.94
CA GLU A 78 9.33 3.22 12.31
C GLU A 78 9.03 1.72 12.39
N GLU A 79 8.48 1.16 11.33
CA GLU A 79 8.19 -0.26 11.25
C GLU A 79 9.40 -1.07 10.76
N GLU A 80 10.52 -0.39 10.56
CA GLU A 80 11.76 -1.03 10.11
C GLU A 80 11.66 -1.62 8.70
N VAL A 81 10.85 -0.99 7.85
CA VAL A 81 10.78 -1.36 6.44
C VAL A 81 12.08 -0.95 5.76
N PRO A 82 12.74 -1.86 5.04
CA PRO A 82 14.02 -1.52 4.38
C PRO A 82 13.79 -0.65 3.14
N PHE A 83 14.70 0.29 2.94
CA PHE A 83 14.65 1.21 1.81
C PHE A 83 15.91 1.06 0.96
N LEU A 84 15.75 1.27 -0.34
CA LEU A 84 16.88 1.35 -1.26
C LEU A 84 17.56 2.71 -1.08
N THR A 85 18.77 2.83 -1.64
CA THR A 85 19.54 4.07 -1.52
C THR A 85 18.85 5.25 -2.18
N ASP A 86 17.97 4.99 -3.17
CA ASP A 86 17.26 6.07 -3.85
C ASP A 86 15.96 6.47 -3.14
N GLY A 87 15.68 5.86 -1.98
CA GLY A 87 14.52 6.23 -1.18
C GLY A 87 13.28 5.40 -1.42
N ARG A 88 13.31 4.49 -2.37
CA ARG A 88 12.18 3.59 -2.60
C ARG A 88 12.22 2.45 -1.60
N VAL A 89 11.05 1.87 -1.31
CA VAL A 89 10.99 0.68 -0.49
C VAL A 89 11.67 -0.48 -1.22
N ASP A 90 12.42 -1.30 -0.47
CA ASP A 90 13.07 -2.48 -1.04
C ASP A 90 12.03 -3.60 -1.17
N MET A 91 11.35 -3.63 -2.32
CA MET A 91 10.25 -4.56 -2.54
C MET A 91 10.70 -6.01 -2.53
N LYS A 92 11.94 -6.28 -2.90
CA LYS A 92 12.44 -7.66 -2.87
C LYS A 92 12.45 -8.24 -1.47
N THR A 93 12.68 -7.37 -0.50
CA THR A 93 12.83 -7.81 0.88
C THR A 93 11.53 -7.83 1.64
N CYS A 94 10.65 -6.84 1.39
CA CYS A 94 9.51 -6.66 2.28
C CYS A 94 8.15 -6.66 1.59
N GLN A 95 8.09 -6.97 0.29
CA GLN A 95 6.77 -7.05 -0.33
C GLN A 95 5.99 -8.20 0.27
N TRP A 96 4.78 -7.89 0.72
CA TRP A 96 3.93 -8.87 1.37
C TRP A 96 3.45 -9.91 0.36
N SER A 97 3.46 -11.16 0.77
CA SER A 97 2.84 -12.23 -0.01
C SER A 97 2.01 -13.07 0.95
N GLU A 98 0.81 -13.40 0.48
CA GLU A 98 -0.09 -14.21 1.28
C GLU A 98 0.40 -15.59 1.49
#